data_58a338c700c6611d7cc836dcf39752f2
#
_entry.id   58a338c700c6611d7cc836dcf39752f2
#
_cell.length_a   1.000
_cell.length_b   1.000
_cell.length_c   1.000
_cell.angle_alpha   90.00
_cell.angle_beta   90.00
_cell.angle_gamma   90.00
#
_symmetry.space_group_name_H-M   'P 1'
#
loop_
_entity.id
_entity.type
_entity.pdbx_description
1 polymer ?
#
loop_
_entity_poly.entity_id
_entity_poly.type
_entity_poly.pdbx_seq_one_letter_code
_entity_poly.pdbx_strand_id
1 'polypeptide(L)'
;LYRTEQWLEESPKLPAGMPLISLAKADKMPGKLMMAETDLDVFVQAFELSGFTGGINWYRNFSRNWQLTENYTPLIEQPTLMIYGDYDSVPKGKNLLDHAPNTTTVNLPCGHWIQQEKPEDTNRAMINWLNQNY
;
A
#
# COMPACT_ATOMS: atom_id res chain seq x y z
N LEU A 1 -4.25 -12.25 0.27
CA LEU A 1 -4.15 -11.08 1.13
C LEU A 1 -4.17 -11.51 2.60
N TYR A 2 -3.10 -11.21 3.33
CA TYR A 2 -2.85 -11.73 4.68
C TYR A 2 -2.83 -10.60 5.68
N ARG A 3 -3.22 -10.89 6.92
CA ARG A 3 -3.09 -9.91 8.00
C ARG A 3 -1.62 -9.64 8.28
N THR A 4 -1.26 -8.39 8.31
CA THR A 4 0.13 -7.95 8.44
C THR A 4 0.77 -8.37 9.74
N GLU A 5 0.04 -8.40 10.85
CA GLU A 5 0.56 -8.90 12.13
C GLU A 5 1.11 -10.32 11.99
N GLN A 6 0.34 -11.23 11.38
CA GLN A 6 0.78 -12.60 11.13
C GLN A 6 1.90 -12.67 10.09
N TRP A 7 1.90 -11.77 9.12
CA TRP A 7 2.99 -11.64 8.17
C TRP A 7 4.30 -11.23 8.84
N LEU A 8 4.27 -10.28 9.78
CA LEU A 8 5.45 -9.86 10.54
C LEU A 8 6.04 -10.99 11.39
N GLU A 9 5.20 -11.88 11.92
CA GLU A 9 5.62 -13.05 12.66
C GLU A 9 6.21 -14.14 11.78
N GLU A 10 5.68 -14.33 10.58
CA GLU A 10 6.02 -15.44 9.68
C GLU A 10 7.07 -15.06 8.62
N SER A 11 7.09 -13.81 8.17
CA SER A 11 8.00 -13.37 7.10
C SER A 11 9.50 -13.52 7.43
N PRO A 12 9.96 -13.36 8.69
CA PRO A 12 11.36 -13.61 9.03
C PRO A 12 11.78 -15.09 8.87
N LYS A 13 10.81 -16.01 8.84
CA LYS A 13 11.04 -17.45 8.64
C LYS A 13 11.17 -17.82 7.16
N LEU A 14 10.85 -16.90 6.25
CA LEU A 14 10.96 -17.12 4.82
C LEU A 14 12.42 -16.93 4.36
N PRO A 15 12.88 -17.68 3.34
CA PRO A 15 14.20 -17.48 2.78
C PRO A 15 14.42 -16.06 2.27
N ALA A 16 15.57 -15.47 2.60
CA ALA A 16 15.93 -14.15 2.10
C ALA A 16 15.95 -14.12 0.56
N GLY A 17 15.33 -13.11 -0.02
CA GLY A 17 15.26 -12.94 -1.47
C GLY A 17 14.26 -13.85 -2.18
N MET A 18 13.35 -14.50 -1.44
CA MET A 18 12.28 -15.30 -2.06
C MET A 18 11.40 -14.40 -2.96
N PRO A 19 11.24 -14.75 -4.25
CA PRO A 19 10.35 -14.01 -5.13
C PRO A 19 8.89 -14.06 -4.68
N LEU A 20 8.16 -12.95 -4.78
CA LEU A 20 6.73 -12.90 -4.42
C LEU A 20 5.88 -13.95 -5.15
N ILE A 21 6.27 -14.30 -6.39
CA ILE A 21 5.58 -15.35 -7.15
C ILE A 21 5.71 -16.73 -6.49
N SER A 22 6.77 -16.98 -5.75
CA SER A 22 6.94 -18.23 -5.01
C SER A 22 5.98 -18.33 -3.84
N LEU A 23 5.67 -17.19 -3.21
CA LEU A 23 4.63 -17.10 -2.19
C LEU A 23 3.25 -17.40 -2.79
N ALA A 24 2.94 -16.83 -3.95
CA ALA A 24 1.66 -17.06 -4.64
C ALA A 24 1.46 -18.53 -5.07
N LYS A 25 2.55 -19.31 -5.21
CA LYS A 25 2.53 -20.72 -5.56
C LYS A 25 2.62 -21.67 -4.34
N ALA A 26 2.75 -21.14 -3.14
CA ALA A 26 2.82 -21.96 -1.94
C ALA A 26 1.45 -22.61 -1.65
N ASP A 27 1.47 -23.91 -1.32
CA ASP A 27 0.24 -24.64 -0.97
C ASP A 27 -0.45 -24.07 0.28
N LYS A 28 0.32 -23.46 1.15
CA LYS A 28 -0.18 -22.83 2.36
C LYS A 28 0.54 -21.49 2.58
N MET A 29 -0.24 -20.44 2.58
CA MET A 29 0.26 -19.11 2.89
C MET A 29 0.06 -18.79 4.38
N PRO A 30 1.01 -18.10 5.02
CA PRO A 30 0.88 -17.72 6.42
C PRO A 30 -0.25 -16.70 6.63
N GLY A 31 -0.95 -16.85 7.75
CA GLY A 31 -1.94 -15.88 8.19
C GLY A 31 -3.37 -16.15 7.78
N LYS A 32 -4.26 -15.25 8.18
CA LYS A 32 -5.68 -15.25 7.81
C LYS A 32 -5.91 -14.30 6.66
N LEU A 33 -6.88 -14.59 5.81
CA LEU A 33 -7.39 -13.63 4.82
C LEU A 33 -7.85 -12.36 5.55
N MET A 34 -7.47 -11.19 5.02
CA MET A 34 -7.88 -9.90 5.59
C MET A 34 -9.26 -9.45 5.09
N MET A 35 -9.82 -10.14 4.12
CA MET A 35 -11.13 -9.86 3.54
C MET A 35 -12.00 -11.12 3.53
N ALA A 36 -13.31 -10.95 3.40
CA ALA A 36 -14.23 -12.05 3.20
C ALA A 36 -14.02 -12.73 1.83
N GLU A 37 -14.38 -14.01 1.71
CA GLU A 37 -14.29 -14.73 0.43
C GLU A 37 -15.11 -14.06 -0.67
N THR A 38 -16.29 -13.54 -0.32
CA THR A 38 -17.15 -12.77 -1.23
C THR A 38 -16.47 -11.53 -1.80
N ASP A 39 -15.66 -10.84 -1.01
CA ASP A 39 -14.91 -9.68 -1.46
C ASP A 39 -13.74 -10.11 -2.36
N LEU A 40 -13.10 -11.23 -2.04
CA LEU A 40 -12.07 -11.82 -2.90
C LEU A 40 -12.63 -12.20 -4.27
N ASP A 41 -13.83 -12.76 -4.33
CA ASP A 41 -14.50 -13.12 -5.60
C ASP A 41 -14.70 -11.90 -6.51
N VAL A 42 -15.01 -10.73 -5.95
CA VAL A 42 -15.10 -9.47 -6.73
C VAL A 42 -13.78 -9.13 -7.39
N PHE A 43 -12.66 -9.26 -6.66
CA PHE A 43 -11.33 -9.04 -7.24
C PHE A 43 -10.99 -10.07 -8.31
N VAL A 44 -11.28 -11.35 -8.05
CA VAL A 44 -11.02 -12.44 -9.01
C VAL A 44 -11.76 -12.16 -10.32
N GLN A 45 -13.06 -11.89 -10.27
CA GLN A 45 -13.88 -11.60 -11.44
C GLN A 45 -13.37 -10.36 -12.20
N ALA A 46 -13.00 -9.29 -11.49
CA ALA A 46 -12.45 -8.09 -12.10
C ALA A 46 -11.14 -8.39 -12.86
N PHE A 47 -10.24 -9.17 -12.29
CA PHE A 47 -8.98 -9.55 -12.94
C PHE A 47 -9.14 -10.60 -14.05
N GLU A 48 -10.14 -11.48 -13.97
CA GLU A 48 -10.50 -12.35 -15.09
C GLU A 48 -10.89 -11.57 -16.34
N LEU A 49 -11.60 -10.45 -16.17
CA LEU A 49 -11.98 -9.57 -17.27
C LEU A 49 -10.85 -8.68 -17.77
N SER A 50 -10.13 -8.02 -16.86
CA SER A 50 -9.11 -7.00 -17.20
C SER A 50 -7.71 -7.57 -17.43
N GLY A 51 -7.42 -8.76 -16.89
CA GLY A 51 -6.08 -9.30 -16.76
C GLY A 51 -5.21 -8.44 -15.84
N PHE A 52 -3.92 -8.79 -15.76
CA PHE A 52 -2.95 -8.13 -14.88
C PHE A 52 -2.07 -7.08 -15.58
N THR A 53 -2.17 -6.97 -16.91
CA THR A 53 -1.27 -6.12 -17.71
C THR A 53 -1.32 -4.65 -17.27
N GLY A 54 -2.50 -4.11 -17.01
CA GLY A 54 -2.67 -2.73 -16.55
C GLY A 54 -1.94 -2.44 -15.24
N GLY A 55 -2.15 -3.29 -14.23
CA GLY A 55 -1.47 -3.18 -12.94
C GLY A 55 0.06 -3.34 -13.04
N ILE A 56 0.51 -4.30 -13.86
CA ILE A 56 1.96 -4.53 -14.08
C ILE A 56 2.60 -3.35 -14.81
N ASN A 57 1.90 -2.70 -15.73
CA ASN A 57 2.40 -1.54 -16.47
C ASN A 57 2.74 -0.35 -15.56
N TRP A 58 2.07 -0.22 -14.41
CA TRP A 58 2.45 0.76 -13.38
C TRP A 58 3.92 0.64 -13.01
N TYR A 59 4.37 -0.57 -12.71
CA TYR A 59 5.76 -0.84 -12.34
C TYR A 59 6.73 -0.77 -13.53
N ARG A 60 6.30 -1.16 -14.73
CA ARG A 60 7.12 -1.08 -15.95
C ARG A 60 7.47 0.35 -16.34
N ASN A 61 6.69 1.32 -15.91
CA ASN A 61 6.92 2.73 -16.21
C ASN A 61 7.88 3.44 -15.23
N PHE A 62 8.38 2.79 -14.17
CA PHE A 62 9.23 3.44 -13.19
C PHE A 62 10.46 4.13 -13.79
N SER A 63 11.23 3.44 -14.64
CA SER A 63 12.40 4.03 -15.28
C SER A 63 12.05 5.22 -16.19
N ARG A 64 10.93 5.09 -16.94
CA ARG A 64 10.45 6.18 -17.79
C ARG A 64 9.94 7.37 -16.98
N ASN A 65 9.20 7.12 -15.92
CA ASN A 65 8.72 8.17 -15.04
C ASN A 65 9.89 8.93 -14.40
N TRP A 66 10.90 8.21 -13.94
CA TRP A 66 12.12 8.83 -13.39
C TRP A 66 12.81 9.74 -14.43
N GLN A 67 13.00 9.28 -15.66
CA GLN A 67 13.56 10.10 -16.75
C GLN A 67 12.74 11.34 -17.06
N LEU A 68 11.40 11.22 -17.07
CA LEU A 68 10.50 12.33 -17.35
C LEU A 68 10.49 13.38 -16.22
N THR A 69 10.77 12.97 -14.99
CA THR A 69 10.76 13.84 -13.81
C THR A 69 12.14 14.31 -13.37
N GLU A 70 13.20 13.95 -14.08
CA GLU A 70 14.60 14.27 -13.72
C GLU A 70 14.83 15.77 -13.44
N ASN A 71 14.16 16.65 -14.18
CA ASN A 71 14.32 18.10 -14.05
C ASN A 71 13.20 18.77 -13.20
N TYR A 72 12.33 17.98 -12.57
CA TYR A 72 11.30 18.53 -11.70
C TYR A 72 11.84 18.68 -10.28
N THR A 73 11.60 19.85 -9.69
CA THR A 73 11.77 20.00 -8.23
C THR A 73 10.62 19.24 -7.56
N PRO A 74 10.89 18.21 -6.78
CA PRO A 74 9.84 17.42 -6.16
C PRO A 74 9.31 18.13 -4.91
N LEU A 75 8.60 19.26 -5.10
CA LEU A 75 7.99 20.03 -4.04
C LEU A 75 6.47 20.06 -4.23
N ILE A 76 5.74 19.59 -3.23
CA ILE A 76 4.28 19.60 -3.16
C ILE A 76 3.87 20.57 -2.07
N GLU A 77 3.42 21.76 -2.49
CA GLU A 77 3.02 22.83 -1.57
C GLU A 77 1.55 22.72 -1.11
N GLN A 78 0.76 21.90 -1.78
CA GLN A 78 -0.63 21.67 -1.44
C GLN A 78 -0.76 20.97 -0.08
N PRO A 79 -1.85 21.23 0.68
CA PRO A 79 -2.18 20.42 1.83
C PRO A 79 -2.21 18.93 1.44
N THR A 80 -1.50 18.12 2.18
CA THR A 80 -1.32 16.69 1.88
C THR A 80 -1.68 15.86 3.10
N LEU A 81 -2.36 14.75 2.90
CA LEU A 81 -2.59 13.73 3.93
C LEU A 81 -1.77 12.49 3.60
N MET A 82 -0.94 12.06 4.54
CA MET A 82 -0.22 10.79 4.47
C MET A 82 -0.70 9.87 5.59
N ILE A 83 -1.26 8.71 5.21
CA ILE A 83 -1.69 7.69 6.17
C ILE A 83 -0.71 6.52 6.07
N TYR A 84 -0.12 6.13 7.20
CA TYR A 84 0.80 5.01 7.31
C TYR A 84 0.19 3.86 8.10
N GLY A 85 0.48 2.64 7.68
CA GLY A 85 0.34 1.45 8.51
C GLY A 85 1.57 1.28 9.40
N ASP A 86 1.37 1.04 10.71
CA ASP A 86 2.50 0.88 11.64
C ASP A 86 3.28 -0.42 11.41
N TYR A 87 2.61 -1.42 10.80
CA TYR A 87 3.17 -2.74 10.50
C TYR A 87 3.49 -2.91 8.99
N ASP A 88 3.50 -1.81 8.24
CA ASP A 88 3.85 -1.88 6.81
C ASP A 88 5.33 -2.21 6.64
N SER A 89 5.64 -3.18 5.80
CA SER A 89 7.00 -3.54 5.42
C SER A 89 7.67 -2.52 4.48
N VAL A 90 6.88 -1.65 3.86
CA VAL A 90 7.40 -0.55 3.03
C VAL A 90 7.91 0.56 3.96
N PRO A 91 9.18 0.96 3.83
CA PRO A 91 9.73 2.01 4.69
C PRO A 91 8.98 3.33 4.55
N LYS A 92 8.69 3.98 5.67
CA LYS A 92 8.17 5.35 5.68
C LYS A 92 9.19 6.29 5.03
N GLY A 93 8.74 7.23 4.21
CA GLY A 93 9.59 8.21 3.55
C GLY A 93 10.34 9.08 4.58
N LYS A 94 11.66 9.03 4.57
CA LYS A 94 12.50 9.76 5.54
C LYS A 94 12.44 11.28 5.36
N ASN A 95 12.24 11.74 4.13
CA ASN A 95 12.31 13.15 3.73
C ASN A 95 10.95 13.67 3.24
N LEU A 96 9.85 13.13 3.77
CA LEU A 96 8.51 13.51 3.32
C LEU A 96 8.27 15.02 3.42
N LEU A 97 8.64 15.63 4.56
CA LEU A 97 8.42 17.05 4.78
C LEU A 97 9.34 17.95 3.96
N ASP A 98 10.49 17.46 3.49
CA ASP A 98 11.36 18.19 2.58
C ASP A 98 10.72 18.34 1.19
N HIS A 99 9.84 17.39 0.82
CA HIS A 99 9.14 17.36 -0.47
C HIS A 99 7.68 17.78 -0.38
N ALA A 100 7.05 17.66 0.78
CA ALA A 100 5.66 18.01 1.02
C ALA A 100 5.52 18.63 2.43
N PRO A 101 5.94 19.90 2.61
CA PRO A 101 6.01 20.55 3.92
C PRO A 101 4.65 20.69 4.61
N ASN A 102 3.56 20.74 3.85
CA ASN A 102 2.21 20.88 4.37
C ASN A 102 1.51 19.52 4.57
N THR A 103 2.27 18.50 4.98
CA THR A 103 1.72 17.15 5.18
C THR A 103 1.23 16.93 6.61
N THR A 104 -0.03 16.55 6.73
CA THR A 104 -0.58 15.90 7.94
C THR A 104 -0.32 14.41 7.89
N THR A 105 0.22 13.85 8.95
CA THR A 105 0.52 12.42 9.03
C THR A 105 -0.41 11.73 10.02
N VAL A 106 -0.99 10.60 9.61
CA VAL A 106 -1.80 9.71 10.46
C VAL A 106 -1.18 8.32 10.44
N ASN A 107 -1.04 7.69 11.60
CA ASN A 107 -0.57 6.31 11.73
C ASN A 107 -1.71 5.43 12.21
N LEU A 108 -1.90 4.28 11.58
CA LEU A 108 -2.91 3.30 11.93
C LEU A 108 -2.26 1.96 12.28
N PRO A 109 -2.75 1.23 13.29
CA PRO A 109 -2.21 -0.07 13.69
C PRO A 109 -2.65 -1.16 12.70
N CYS A 110 -2.09 -1.12 11.49
CA CYS A 110 -2.35 -2.04 10.39
C CYS A 110 -1.14 -2.14 9.46
N GLY A 111 -1.25 -2.98 8.45
CA GLY A 111 -0.20 -3.18 7.46
C GLY A 111 -0.34 -2.31 6.22
N HIS A 112 0.13 -2.88 5.11
CA HIS A 112 0.21 -2.19 3.82
C HIS A 112 -1.16 -1.84 3.22
N TRP A 113 -2.15 -2.70 3.43
CA TRP A 113 -3.48 -2.56 2.84
C TRP A 113 -4.43 -1.81 3.79
N ILE A 114 -4.04 -0.58 4.13
CA ILE A 114 -4.67 0.27 5.15
C ILE A 114 -6.19 0.33 4.99
N GLN A 115 -6.68 0.57 3.77
CA GLN A 115 -8.09 0.73 3.48
C GLN A 115 -8.88 -0.58 3.59
N GLN A 116 -8.25 -1.74 3.44
CA GLN A 116 -8.88 -3.04 3.66
C GLN A 116 -8.79 -3.50 5.12
N GLU A 117 -7.67 -3.17 5.78
CA GLU A 117 -7.43 -3.59 7.16
C GLU A 117 -8.16 -2.70 8.18
N LYS A 118 -8.27 -1.40 7.89
CA LYS A 118 -8.87 -0.37 8.77
C LYS A 118 -9.74 0.62 7.99
N PRO A 119 -10.81 0.14 7.32
CA PRO A 119 -11.63 0.99 6.45
C PRO A 119 -12.26 2.18 7.19
N GLU A 120 -12.80 1.95 8.40
CA GLU A 120 -13.47 3.00 9.18
C GLU A 120 -12.49 4.06 9.67
N ASP A 121 -11.32 3.64 10.16
CA ASP A 121 -10.28 4.55 10.64
C ASP A 121 -9.68 5.35 9.48
N THR A 122 -9.47 4.72 8.33
CA THR A 122 -9.00 5.37 7.10
C THR A 122 -10.00 6.41 6.62
N ASN A 123 -11.26 6.06 6.51
CA ASN A 123 -12.32 6.98 6.09
C ASN A 123 -12.45 8.16 7.07
N ARG A 124 -12.42 7.90 8.36
CA ARG A 124 -12.47 8.94 9.38
C ARG A 124 -11.28 9.91 9.27
N ALA A 125 -10.08 9.39 9.08
CA ALA A 125 -8.88 10.22 8.90
C ALA A 125 -9.00 11.11 7.66
N MET A 126 -9.44 10.55 6.53
CA MET A 126 -9.64 11.28 5.28
C MET A 126 -10.71 12.36 5.41
N ILE A 127 -11.89 12.03 5.95
CA ILE A 127 -13.01 12.96 6.11
C ILE A 127 -12.62 14.10 7.05
N ASN A 128 -12.02 13.79 8.20
CA ASN A 128 -11.58 14.81 9.15
C ASN A 128 -10.57 15.76 8.53
N TRP A 129 -9.60 15.22 7.79
CA TRP A 129 -8.60 16.04 7.13
C TRP A 129 -9.20 16.92 6.02
N LEU A 130 -10.13 16.39 5.22
CA LEU A 130 -10.84 17.18 4.20
C LEU A 130 -11.61 18.34 4.83
N ASN A 131 -12.36 18.10 5.91
CA ASN A 131 -13.12 19.13 6.61
C ASN A 131 -12.26 20.24 7.26
N GLN A 132 -10.97 19.96 7.50
CA GLN A 132 -10.04 20.93 8.07
C GLN A 132 -9.34 21.77 7.01
N ASN A 133 -9.25 21.29 5.79
CA ASN A 133 -8.47 21.92 4.73
C ASN A 133 -9.30 22.49 3.57
N TYR A 134 -10.58 22.14 3.53
CA TYR A 134 -11.55 22.58 2.50
C TYR A 134 -12.92 22.88 3.10
#